data_fa10dae6e6d93da580411bc136863110
#
_entry.id   fa10dae6e6d93da580411bc136863110
#
_cell.length_a   1.000
_cell.length_b   1.000
_cell.length_c   1.000
_cell.angle_alpha   90.00
_cell.angle_beta   90.00
_cell.angle_gamma   90.00
#
_symmetry.space_group_name_H-M   'P 1'
#
loop_
_entity.id
_entity.type
_entity.pdbx_description
1 polymer ?
#
loop_
_entity_poly.entity_id
_entity_poly.type
_entity_poly.pdbx_seq_one_letter_code
_entity_poly.pdbx_strand_id
1 'polypeptide(L)'
;MPSVVRSSSSQWQNITEELAFRFGPWVLATWQFPSLSNRSNPLIGQATPEERPNGGKLPVIYQHLRDDGTIRRTLSLDGKVIRYVPFRSKRYFIDLSVGSFNEYLAKFSKKTRGNLKRQVRHFAEYSGSNIDFRCYAAPEEMAEFCEHAIAVSVLGYQKNNPWRFPETTEFRKDVIAEAREGRTCGFVLMYENKSIAYAFCRIDSEVITYSNIGYDPRFARYLPGIVLLFLILEQLFAARRFRLFDLGQGGWAYKALFATGSVDYVKMIWFPITIPNIGLVLAHYFVSGAWRTGARVKRVARSQSDVVRGWAARRLRCSH
;
A
#
# COMPACT_ATOMS: atom_id res chain seq x y z
N MET A 1 -11.97 2.88 32.72
CA MET A 1 -10.99 2.01 32.05
C MET A 1 -11.74 1.15 31.03
N PRO A 2 -11.62 1.35 29.74
CA PRO A 2 -12.22 0.45 28.76
C PRO A 2 -11.33 -0.77 28.59
N SER A 3 -11.92 -1.93 28.74
CA SER A 3 -11.33 -3.25 28.57
C SER A 3 -10.75 -3.40 27.16
N VAL A 4 -9.46 -3.68 27.10
CA VAL A 4 -8.77 -4.11 25.89
C VAL A 4 -9.41 -5.44 25.45
N VAL A 5 -10.21 -5.41 24.40
CA VAL A 5 -10.68 -6.62 23.73
C VAL A 5 -9.46 -7.24 23.04
N ARG A 6 -8.91 -8.28 23.65
CA ARG A 6 -7.94 -9.17 23.01
C ARG A 6 -8.66 -9.92 21.90
N SER A 7 -8.47 -9.55 20.63
CA SER A 7 -8.80 -10.42 19.52
C SER A 7 -7.72 -11.50 19.43
N SER A 8 -7.92 -12.59 20.12
CA SER A 8 -7.09 -13.80 20.04
C SER A 8 -7.68 -14.77 19.03
N SER A 9 -7.59 -14.49 17.75
CA SER A 9 -7.57 -15.51 16.72
C SER A 9 -6.17 -15.51 16.13
N SER A 10 -5.52 -16.67 16.09
CA SER A 10 -4.15 -16.81 15.64
C SER A 10 -3.99 -16.20 14.26
N GLN A 11 -3.28 -15.07 14.17
CA GLN A 11 -2.95 -14.36 12.92
C GLN A 11 -2.06 -15.20 11.97
N TRP A 12 -1.85 -16.47 12.31
CA TRP A 12 -1.00 -17.41 11.60
C TRP A 12 -1.83 -18.30 10.69
N GLN A 13 -1.44 -18.36 9.41
CA GLN A 13 -2.11 -19.14 8.38
C GLN A 13 -1.09 -19.97 7.61
N ASN A 14 -1.45 -21.23 7.29
CA ASN A 14 -0.71 -22.03 6.33
C ASN A 14 -1.01 -21.52 4.92
N ILE A 15 0.02 -21.05 4.22
CA ILE A 15 -0.11 -20.57 2.85
C ILE A 15 1.02 -21.12 1.99
N THR A 16 0.79 -21.16 0.69
CA THR A 16 1.87 -21.28 -0.28
C THR A 16 2.43 -19.88 -0.54
N GLU A 17 3.68 -19.66 -0.21
CA GLU A 17 4.38 -18.39 -0.43
C GLU A 17 5.21 -18.47 -1.70
N GLU A 18 5.35 -17.31 -2.37
CA GLU A 18 6.17 -17.18 -3.56
C GLU A 18 7.37 -16.26 -3.32
N LEU A 19 8.55 -16.73 -3.69
CA LEU A 19 9.77 -15.95 -3.72
C LEU A 19 10.18 -15.71 -5.18
N ALA A 20 9.97 -14.49 -5.69
CA ALA A 20 10.26 -14.14 -7.06
C ALA A 20 11.70 -13.64 -7.22
N PHE A 21 12.50 -14.34 -7.99
CA PHE A 21 13.84 -13.94 -8.40
C PHE A 21 13.74 -12.85 -9.47
N ARG A 22 14.06 -11.63 -9.09
CA ARG A 22 13.92 -10.47 -9.97
C ARG A 22 15.26 -9.85 -10.30
N PHE A 23 15.43 -9.52 -11.58
CA PHE A 23 16.50 -8.64 -12.03
C PHE A 23 15.88 -7.38 -12.64
N GLY A 24 15.73 -6.37 -11.82
CA GLY A 24 14.97 -5.18 -12.16
C GLY A 24 13.47 -5.45 -12.32
N PRO A 25 12.88 -5.02 -13.47
CA PRO A 25 11.48 -5.26 -13.76
C PRO A 25 11.18 -6.73 -14.15
N TRP A 26 12.22 -7.50 -14.53
CA TRP A 26 12.04 -8.86 -15.02
C TRP A 26 12.00 -9.87 -13.88
N VAL A 27 11.03 -10.77 -13.92
CA VAL A 27 10.96 -11.97 -13.09
C VAL A 27 11.69 -13.07 -13.85
N LEU A 28 12.82 -13.53 -13.31
CA LEU A 28 13.64 -14.59 -13.92
C LEU A 28 13.09 -15.98 -13.58
N ALA A 29 12.63 -16.14 -12.35
CA ALA A 29 12.04 -17.36 -11.83
C ALA A 29 11.19 -17.05 -10.60
N THR A 30 10.29 -17.96 -10.27
CA THR A 30 9.53 -17.96 -9.02
C THR A 30 9.70 -19.30 -8.31
N TRP A 31 9.81 -19.24 -7.00
CA TRP A 31 9.88 -20.43 -6.16
C TRP A 31 8.71 -20.41 -5.19
N GLN A 32 7.87 -21.44 -5.25
CA GLN A 32 6.72 -21.58 -4.35
C GLN A 32 7.06 -22.60 -3.25
N PHE A 33 6.67 -22.28 -2.02
CA PHE A 33 6.89 -23.16 -0.88
C PHE A 33 5.80 -23.01 0.18
N PRO A 34 5.41 -24.08 0.87
CA PRO A 34 4.47 -24.01 1.98
C PRO A 34 5.11 -23.27 3.16
N SER A 35 4.35 -22.45 3.84
CA SER A 35 4.84 -21.62 4.94
C SER A 35 3.75 -21.32 5.96
N LEU A 36 4.16 -21.02 7.20
CA LEU A 36 3.31 -20.45 8.22
C LEU A 36 3.47 -18.92 8.19
N SER A 37 2.42 -18.20 7.82
CA SER A 37 2.50 -16.77 7.56
C SER A 37 1.62 -15.95 8.52
N ASN A 38 2.17 -14.81 8.98
CA ASN A 38 1.46 -13.78 9.71
C ASN A 38 1.31 -12.54 8.83
N ARG A 39 0.07 -12.03 8.70
CA ARG A 39 -0.27 -10.84 7.89
C ARG A 39 -0.69 -9.64 8.74
N SER A 40 -0.12 -9.47 9.93
CA SER A 40 -0.42 -8.32 10.79
C SER A 40 -0.21 -6.98 10.07
N ASN A 41 -1.03 -5.98 10.43
CA ASN A 41 -0.85 -4.62 9.94
C ASN A 41 0.28 -3.95 10.75
N PRO A 42 1.36 -3.43 10.12
CA PRO A 42 2.49 -2.82 10.81
C PRO A 42 2.15 -1.50 11.54
N LEU A 43 0.96 -0.94 11.32
CA LEU A 43 0.45 0.23 12.05
C LEU A 43 -0.19 -0.14 13.38
N ILE A 44 -0.59 -1.41 13.55
CA ILE A 44 -1.25 -1.93 14.76
C ILE A 44 -0.31 -2.88 15.51
N GLY A 45 0.50 -3.64 14.75
CA GLY A 45 1.35 -4.70 15.28
C GLY A 45 2.62 -4.19 15.97
N GLN A 46 3.26 -5.10 16.73
CA GLN A 46 4.52 -4.83 17.42
C GLN A 46 5.70 -4.77 16.44
N ALA A 47 6.74 -4.03 16.81
CA ALA A 47 7.96 -3.88 16.01
C ALA A 47 8.84 -5.14 15.99
N THR A 48 8.77 -5.96 17.05
CA THR A 48 9.54 -7.20 17.16
C THR A 48 8.61 -8.38 17.44
N PRO A 49 8.83 -9.53 16.81
CA PRO A 49 8.08 -10.73 17.17
C PRO A 49 8.45 -11.13 18.60
N GLU A 50 7.47 -11.17 19.51
CA GLU A 50 7.69 -11.57 20.90
C GLU A 50 8.19 -13.03 20.99
N GLU A 51 7.65 -13.90 20.15
CA GLU A 51 8.10 -15.29 20.03
C GLU A 51 7.96 -15.78 18.59
N ARG A 52 8.92 -16.57 18.16
CA ARG A 52 8.83 -17.30 16.92
C ARG A 52 7.85 -18.47 17.12
N PRO A 53 6.74 -18.56 16.38
CA PRO A 53 5.89 -19.73 16.45
C PRO A 53 6.67 -20.96 16.00
N ASN A 54 6.38 -22.10 16.63
CA ASN A 54 6.98 -23.35 16.20
C ASN A 54 6.39 -23.78 14.86
N GLY A 55 7.07 -23.40 13.77
CA GLY A 55 6.71 -23.78 12.40
C GLY A 55 7.10 -25.22 12.05
N GLY A 56 7.72 -25.95 12.97
CA GLY A 56 8.25 -27.28 12.68
C GLY A 56 9.29 -27.24 11.55
N LYS A 57 9.00 -27.93 10.45
CA LYS A 57 9.83 -27.95 9.23
C LYS A 57 9.46 -26.84 8.23
N LEU A 58 8.39 -26.08 8.45
CA LEU A 58 7.95 -25.03 7.55
C LEU A 58 8.70 -23.71 7.79
N PRO A 59 8.99 -22.93 6.74
CA PRO A 59 9.37 -21.53 6.89
C PRO A 59 8.28 -20.71 7.59
N VAL A 60 8.70 -19.78 8.44
CA VAL A 60 7.81 -18.86 9.16
C VAL A 60 7.97 -17.45 8.62
N ILE A 61 6.88 -16.80 8.26
CA ILE A 61 6.89 -15.52 7.55
C ILE A 61 6.09 -14.46 8.31
N TYR A 62 6.74 -13.32 8.55
CA TYR A 62 6.06 -12.06 8.83
C TYR A 62 5.99 -11.24 7.56
N GLN A 63 4.79 -11.00 7.03
CA GLN A 63 4.59 -10.28 5.77
C GLN A 63 4.85 -8.77 5.94
N HIS A 64 4.52 -8.19 7.09
CA HIS A 64 4.59 -6.76 7.34
C HIS A 64 5.07 -6.48 8.77
N LEU A 65 6.27 -6.94 9.12
CA LEU A 65 6.85 -6.65 10.43
C LEU A 65 7.35 -5.21 10.47
N ARG A 66 6.90 -4.43 11.45
CA ARG A 66 7.39 -3.07 11.65
C ARG A 66 8.90 -3.09 11.92
N ASP A 67 9.64 -2.22 11.25
CA ASP A 67 11.09 -2.05 11.42
C ASP A 67 11.38 -0.74 12.15
N ASP A 68 11.83 -0.82 13.38
CA ASP A 68 12.26 0.31 14.22
C ASP A 68 13.76 0.63 14.04
N GLY A 69 14.39 0.05 13.01
CA GLY A 69 15.82 0.19 12.72
C GLY A 69 16.70 -0.88 13.38
N THR A 70 16.14 -1.81 14.15
CA THR A 70 16.88 -2.92 14.78
C THR A 70 17.22 -4.02 13.77
N ILE A 71 16.43 -4.18 12.71
CA ILE A 71 16.60 -5.19 11.68
C ILE A 71 17.61 -4.72 10.64
N ARG A 72 18.91 -4.69 11.00
CA ARG A 72 19.96 -4.15 10.11
C ARG A 72 20.35 -5.10 8.98
N ARG A 73 20.49 -6.40 9.28
CA ARG A 73 21.00 -7.41 8.32
C ARG A 73 19.89 -8.00 7.48
N THR A 74 20.14 -8.12 6.17
CA THR A 74 19.24 -8.79 5.23
C THR A 74 19.28 -10.31 5.40
N LEU A 75 20.42 -10.84 5.79
CA LEU A 75 20.65 -12.27 6.01
C LEU A 75 21.45 -12.47 7.30
N SER A 76 20.99 -13.36 8.17
CA SER A 76 21.68 -13.75 9.39
C SER A 76 21.26 -15.15 9.83
N LEU A 77 22.10 -15.81 10.61
CA LEU A 77 21.75 -17.02 11.33
C LEU A 77 21.18 -16.64 12.69
N ASP A 78 20.13 -17.32 13.11
CA ASP A 78 19.46 -17.14 14.39
C ASP A 78 19.14 -18.53 14.96
N GLY A 79 20.04 -19.07 15.77
CA GLY A 79 19.98 -20.43 16.25
C GLY A 79 19.97 -21.45 15.11
N LYS A 80 18.89 -22.24 15.02
CA LYS A 80 18.69 -23.27 13.99
C LYS A 80 17.95 -22.80 12.75
N VAL A 81 17.91 -21.49 12.50
CA VAL A 81 17.21 -20.91 11.35
C VAL A 81 18.03 -19.86 10.64
N ILE A 82 17.75 -19.72 9.34
CA ILE A 82 18.22 -18.61 8.51
C ILE A 82 17.17 -17.53 8.57
N ARG A 83 17.48 -16.38 9.15
CA ARG A 83 16.66 -15.18 9.09
C ARG A 83 16.97 -14.41 7.83
N TYR A 84 15.97 -14.26 6.98
CA TYR A 84 16.09 -13.59 5.69
C TYR A 84 15.06 -12.46 5.53
N VAL A 85 15.51 -11.30 5.08
CA VAL A 85 14.68 -10.11 4.83
C VAL A 85 14.75 -9.76 3.33
N PRO A 86 13.92 -10.40 2.49
CA PRO A 86 13.92 -10.15 1.05
C PRO A 86 13.42 -8.77 0.66
N PHE A 87 12.57 -8.17 1.49
CA PHE A 87 11.87 -6.94 1.14
C PHE A 87 11.80 -5.97 2.33
N ARG A 88 12.03 -4.68 2.03
CA ARG A 88 11.88 -3.54 2.94
C ARG A 88 11.10 -2.45 2.23
N SER A 89 10.17 -1.81 2.91
CA SER A 89 9.38 -0.72 2.35
C SER A 89 8.88 0.24 3.43
N LYS A 90 8.27 1.34 2.97
CA LYS A 90 7.53 2.28 3.81
C LYS A 90 6.03 2.08 3.63
N ARG A 91 5.30 2.23 4.72
CA ARG A 91 3.84 2.31 4.74
C ARG A 91 3.45 3.68 5.23
N TYR A 92 2.67 4.37 4.44
CA TYR A 92 2.24 5.74 4.70
C TYR A 92 0.87 5.75 5.34
N PHE A 93 0.65 6.63 6.31
CA PHE A 93 -0.65 6.78 6.96
C PHE A 93 -1.01 8.25 7.20
N ILE A 94 -2.30 8.50 7.38
CA ILE A 94 -2.85 9.77 7.83
C ILE A 94 -3.40 9.53 9.23
N ASP A 95 -2.98 10.34 10.19
CA ASP A 95 -3.53 10.37 11.53
C ASP A 95 -4.83 11.17 11.50
N LEU A 96 -5.95 10.50 11.72
CA LEU A 96 -7.29 11.09 11.74
C LEU A 96 -7.65 11.66 13.11
N SER A 97 -6.81 11.47 14.13
CA SER A 97 -7.02 12.02 15.47
C SER A 97 -6.64 13.52 15.58
N VAL A 98 -6.02 14.08 14.55
CA VAL A 98 -5.61 15.49 14.48
C VAL A 98 -6.81 16.45 14.29
N GLY A 99 -7.80 16.38 15.14
CA GLY A 99 -8.87 17.37 15.22
C GLY A 99 -9.85 17.38 14.03
N SER A 100 -9.63 18.19 13.02
CA SER A 100 -10.55 18.40 11.88
C SER A 100 -9.86 18.26 10.53
N PHE A 101 -10.67 18.08 9.47
CA PHE A 101 -10.14 18.06 8.11
C PHE A 101 -9.46 19.39 7.72
N ASN A 102 -9.93 20.53 8.24
CA ASN A 102 -9.27 21.80 8.00
C ASN A 102 -7.89 21.89 8.67
N GLU A 103 -7.74 21.39 9.88
CA GLU A 103 -6.46 21.27 10.57
C GLU A 103 -5.51 20.33 9.83
N TYR A 104 -6.01 19.18 9.37
CA TYR A 104 -5.24 18.30 8.49
C TYR A 104 -4.78 19.02 7.22
N LEU A 105 -5.65 19.78 6.55
CA LEU A 105 -5.28 20.55 5.37
C LEU A 105 -4.26 21.66 5.66
N ALA A 106 -4.16 22.14 6.90
CA ALA A 106 -3.18 23.15 7.29
C ALA A 106 -1.73 22.69 7.19
N LYS A 107 -1.46 21.37 7.20
CA LYS A 107 -0.12 20.81 6.97
C LYS A 107 0.44 21.14 5.58
N PHE A 108 -0.44 21.32 4.58
CA PHE A 108 -0.02 21.65 3.23
C PHE A 108 0.34 23.13 3.07
N SER A 109 1.29 23.43 2.19
CA SER A 109 1.54 24.80 1.80
C SER A 109 0.25 25.45 1.26
N LYS A 110 0.14 26.80 1.36
CA LYS A 110 -1.01 27.56 0.82
C LYS A 110 -1.28 27.21 -0.65
N LYS A 111 -0.20 27.05 -1.46
CA LYS A 111 -0.29 26.67 -2.88
C LYS A 111 -0.86 25.27 -3.07
N THR A 112 -0.35 24.27 -2.33
CA THR A 112 -0.82 22.87 -2.44
C THR A 112 -2.27 22.75 -1.98
N ARG A 113 -2.62 23.35 -0.84
CA ARG A 113 -3.99 23.36 -0.32
C ARG A 113 -4.96 24.04 -1.29
N GLY A 114 -4.56 25.19 -1.88
CA GLY A 114 -5.34 25.86 -2.90
C GLY A 114 -5.53 25.01 -4.16
N ASN A 115 -4.49 24.28 -4.57
CA ASN A 115 -4.58 23.38 -5.71
C ASN A 115 -5.55 22.21 -5.46
N LEU A 116 -5.47 21.56 -4.29
CA LEU A 116 -6.39 20.46 -3.93
C LEU A 116 -7.85 20.93 -3.94
N LYS A 117 -8.16 22.04 -3.28
CA LYS A 117 -9.52 22.62 -3.28
C LYS A 117 -9.98 23.02 -4.68
N ARG A 118 -9.07 23.55 -5.51
CA ARG A 118 -9.38 23.90 -6.91
C ARG A 118 -9.69 22.67 -7.75
N GLN A 119 -8.99 21.54 -7.55
CA GLN A 119 -9.28 20.29 -8.26
C GLN A 119 -10.69 19.77 -7.95
N VAL A 120 -11.07 19.75 -6.67
CA VAL A 120 -12.42 19.35 -6.27
C VAL A 120 -13.47 20.25 -6.88
N ARG A 121 -13.28 21.57 -6.81
CA ARG A 121 -14.20 22.55 -7.42
C ARG A 121 -14.28 22.39 -8.95
N HIS A 122 -13.16 22.24 -9.63
CA HIS A 122 -13.12 22.02 -11.08
C HIS A 122 -13.86 20.74 -11.49
N PHE A 123 -13.75 19.67 -10.68
CA PHE A 123 -14.55 18.48 -10.91
C PHE A 123 -16.04 18.74 -10.64
N ALA A 124 -16.40 19.48 -9.58
CA ALA A 124 -17.78 19.85 -9.30
C ALA A 124 -18.40 20.66 -10.45
N GLU A 125 -17.69 21.67 -10.98
CA GLU A 125 -18.12 22.46 -12.14
C GLU A 125 -18.36 21.57 -13.37
N TYR A 126 -17.49 20.60 -13.61
CA TYR A 126 -17.63 19.64 -14.71
C TYR A 126 -18.82 18.70 -14.53
N SER A 127 -19.11 18.28 -13.30
CA SER A 127 -20.20 17.34 -12.97
C SER A 127 -21.56 17.99 -12.76
N GLY A 128 -21.72 19.29 -13.07
CA GLY A 128 -23.00 20.00 -12.93
C GLY A 128 -23.23 20.54 -11.52
N SER A 129 -22.15 20.98 -10.84
CA SER A 129 -22.14 21.62 -9.51
C SER A 129 -22.43 20.68 -8.33
N ASN A 130 -22.80 19.44 -8.56
CA ASN A 130 -22.96 18.43 -7.52
C ASN A 130 -22.07 17.21 -7.80
N ILE A 131 -21.26 16.81 -6.82
CA ILE A 131 -20.42 15.64 -6.94
C ILE A 131 -21.19 14.43 -6.42
N ASP A 132 -21.49 13.47 -7.29
CA ASP A 132 -22.08 12.18 -6.89
C ASP A 132 -20.96 11.28 -6.30
N PHE A 133 -20.82 11.38 -4.98
CA PHE A 133 -19.88 10.61 -4.17
C PHE A 133 -20.66 9.67 -3.27
N ARG A 134 -20.42 8.38 -3.42
CA ARG A 134 -21.16 7.32 -2.71
C ARG A 134 -20.25 6.53 -1.79
N CYS A 135 -20.78 6.17 -0.62
CA CYS A 135 -20.14 5.29 0.36
C CYS A 135 -21.02 4.04 0.52
N TYR A 136 -20.40 2.88 0.44
CA TYR A 136 -21.00 1.57 0.54
C TYR A 136 -20.40 0.86 1.75
N ALA A 137 -21.23 0.52 2.75
CA ALA A 137 -20.77 -0.13 3.97
C ALA A 137 -21.71 -1.28 4.41
N ALA A 138 -22.98 -1.22 4.03
CA ALA A 138 -23.93 -2.28 4.34
C ALA A 138 -23.68 -3.52 3.46
N PRO A 139 -23.81 -4.74 4.01
CA PRO A 139 -23.54 -5.97 3.26
C PRO A 139 -24.32 -6.08 1.94
N GLU A 140 -25.59 -5.63 1.95
CA GLU A 140 -26.49 -5.63 0.80
C GLU A 140 -26.04 -4.66 -0.31
N GLU A 141 -25.30 -3.61 0.03
CA GLU A 141 -24.78 -2.61 -0.92
C GLU A 141 -23.48 -3.05 -1.56
N MET A 142 -22.73 -3.98 -0.93
CA MET A 142 -21.40 -4.37 -1.38
C MET A 142 -21.39 -5.09 -2.74
N ALA A 143 -22.48 -5.70 -3.13
CA ALA A 143 -22.61 -6.28 -4.47
C ALA A 143 -22.56 -5.19 -5.55
N GLU A 144 -23.34 -4.11 -5.38
CA GLU A 144 -23.33 -2.94 -6.27
C GLU A 144 -21.96 -2.27 -6.28
N PHE A 145 -21.34 -2.07 -5.10
CA PHE A 145 -19.98 -1.55 -5.03
C PHE A 145 -18.99 -2.37 -5.85
N CYS A 146 -19.03 -3.71 -5.75
CA CYS A 146 -18.14 -4.59 -6.51
C CYS A 146 -18.31 -4.41 -8.03
N GLU A 147 -19.55 -4.22 -8.51
CA GLU A 147 -19.83 -3.95 -9.92
C GLU A 147 -19.19 -2.63 -10.39
N HIS A 148 -19.36 -1.57 -9.61
CA HIS A 148 -18.73 -0.28 -9.87
C HIS A 148 -17.20 -0.37 -9.88
N ALA A 149 -16.61 -1.05 -8.90
CA ALA A 149 -15.17 -1.22 -8.79
C ALA A 149 -14.59 -2.03 -9.96
N ILE A 150 -15.27 -3.11 -10.36
CA ILE A 150 -14.88 -3.93 -11.51
C ILE A 150 -14.97 -3.11 -12.80
N ALA A 151 -16.08 -2.40 -13.03
CA ALA A 151 -16.28 -1.59 -14.22
C ALA A 151 -15.17 -0.56 -14.45
N VAL A 152 -14.71 0.09 -13.37
CA VAL A 152 -13.57 1.04 -13.44
C VAL A 152 -12.24 0.31 -13.55
N SER A 153 -12.06 -0.78 -12.83
CA SER A 153 -10.80 -1.52 -12.76
C SER A 153 -10.36 -2.10 -14.11
N VAL A 154 -11.31 -2.54 -14.94
CA VAL A 154 -11.03 -3.07 -16.30
C VAL A 154 -10.59 -1.99 -17.27
N LEU A 155 -10.98 -0.73 -17.07
CA LEU A 155 -10.60 0.41 -17.89
C LEU A 155 -9.26 1.03 -17.50
N GLY A 156 -8.85 0.84 -16.26
CA GLY A 156 -7.69 1.49 -15.67
C GLY A 156 -6.35 0.95 -16.17
N TYR A 157 -5.28 1.68 -15.86
CA TYR A 157 -3.88 1.28 -16.09
C TYR A 157 -3.51 -0.03 -15.37
N GLN A 158 -4.38 -0.51 -14.50
CA GLN A 158 -4.20 -1.73 -13.70
C GLN A 158 -4.62 -3.01 -14.44
N LYS A 159 -5.03 -2.92 -15.71
CA LYS A 159 -5.52 -4.08 -16.49
C LYS A 159 -4.63 -5.33 -16.40
N ASN A 160 -3.31 -5.14 -16.29
CA ASN A 160 -2.30 -6.21 -16.15
C ASN A 160 -1.62 -6.20 -14.77
N ASN A 161 -2.22 -5.58 -13.75
CA ASN A 161 -1.63 -5.40 -12.44
C ASN A 161 -2.26 -6.40 -11.46
N PRO A 162 -1.48 -7.13 -10.64
CA PRO A 162 -2.00 -7.99 -9.58
C PRO A 162 -2.81 -7.24 -8.49
N TRP A 163 -2.74 -5.91 -8.48
CA TRP A 163 -3.50 -5.03 -7.58
C TRP A 163 -4.87 -4.60 -8.15
N ARG A 164 -5.25 -5.11 -9.31
CA ARG A 164 -6.59 -4.93 -9.88
C ARG A 164 -7.64 -5.43 -8.90
N PHE A 165 -8.81 -4.80 -8.88
CA PHE A 165 -9.94 -5.30 -8.09
C PHE A 165 -10.33 -6.69 -8.60
N PRO A 166 -10.36 -7.72 -7.73
CA PRO A 166 -10.66 -9.09 -8.16
C PRO A 166 -12.10 -9.24 -8.63
N GLU A 167 -12.31 -9.98 -9.74
CA GLU A 167 -13.62 -10.20 -10.35
C GLU A 167 -14.26 -11.54 -9.93
N THR A 168 -13.57 -12.32 -9.09
CA THR A 168 -14.03 -13.67 -8.74
C THR A 168 -15.24 -13.65 -7.81
N THR A 169 -16.10 -14.67 -7.96
CA THR A 169 -17.28 -14.83 -7.10
C THR A 169 -16.89 -15.04 -5.64
N GLU A 170 -15.78 -15.74 -5.39
CA GLU A 170 -15.23 -15.97 -4.05
C GLU A 170 -14.88 -14.66 -3.38
N PHE A 171 -14.16 -13.78 -4.08
CA PHE A 171 -13.79 -12.47 -3.54
C PHE A 171 -15.00 -11.60 -3.22
N ARG A 172 -16.06 -11.63 -4.07
CA ARG A 172 -17.32 -10.92 -3.78
C ARG A 172 -18.00 -11.46 -2.51
N LYS A 173 -18.04 -12.78 -2.33
CA LYS A 173 -18.57 -13.40 -1.10
C LYS A 173 -17.78 -12.98 0.13
N ASP A 174 -16.46 -12.96 0.03
CA ASP A 174 -15.57 -12.53 1.12
C ASP A 174 -15.83 -11.06 1.48
N VAL A 175 -15.94 -10.17 0.49
CA VAL A 175 -16.24 -8.76 0.70
C VAL A 175 -17.57 -8.56 1.43
N ILE A 176 -18.63 -9.29 1.02
CA ILE A 176 -19.95 -9.23 1.69
C ILE A 176 -19.86 -9.77 3.12
N ALA A 177 -19.13 -10.86 3.34
CA ALA A 177 -18.91 -11.42 4.67
C ALA A 177 -18.13 -10.44 5.58
N GLU A 178 -17.06 -9.82 5.06
CA GLU A 178 -16.30 -8.78 5.76
C GLU A 178 -17.18 -7.55 6.09
N ALA A 179 -18.10 -7.18 5.20
CA ALA A 179 -19.04 -6.07 5.46
C ALA A 179 -20.04 -6.38 6.59
N ARG A 180 -20.53 -7.62 6.69
CA ARG A 180 -21.37 -8.05 7.81
C ARG A 180 -20.70 -7.89 9.18
N GLU A 181 -19.38 -8.01 9.20
CA GLU A 181 -18.55 -7.81 10.39
C GLU A 181 -18.08 -6.36 10.56
N GLY A 182 -18.50 -5.45 9.68
CA GLY A 182 -18.08 -4.05 9.68
C GLY A 182 -16.61 -3.85 9.37
N ARG A 183 -15.96 -4.83 8.70
CA ARG A 183 -14.52 -4.85 8.40
C ARG A 183 -14.16 -4.35 7.01
N THR A 184 -15.14 -3.85 6.25
CA THR A 184 -14.89 -3.28 4.93
C THR A 184 -15.88 -2.17 4.59
N CYS A 185 -15.48 -1.30 3.66
CA CYS A 185 -16.35 -0.34 2.99
C CYS A 185 -15.77 0.03 1.61
N GLY A 186 -16.62 0.61 0.79
CA GLY A 186 -16.28 1.07 -0.55
C GLY A 186 -16.68 2.52 -0.76
N PHE A 187 -15.94 3.21 -1.62
CA PHE A 187 -16.25 4.59 -2.04
C PHE A 187 -16.19 4.66 -3.56
N VAL A 188 -17.14 5.36 -4.15
CA VAL A 188 -17.25 5.52 -5.61
C VAL A 188 -17.50 6.98 -5.94
N LEU A 189 -16.81 7.45 -6.97
CA LEU A 189 -17.08 8.74 -7.61
C LEU A 189 -17.81 8.47 -8.93
N MET A 190 -18.98 9.06 -9.07
CA MET A 190 -19.85 8.87 -10.23
C MET A 190 -19.84 10.11 -11.15
N TYR A 191 -20.08 9.89 -12.43
CA TYR A 191 -20.36 10.92 -13.42
C TYR A 191 -21.36 10.37 -14.45
N GLU A 192 -22.47 11.09 -14.68
CA GLU A 192 -23.53 10.64 -15.61
C GLU A 192 -23.97 9.18 -15.38
N ASN A 193 -24.24 8.83 -14.13
CA ASN A 193 -24.60 7.47 -13.69
C ASN A 193 -23.55 6.38 -13.98
N LYS A 194 -22.29 6.76 -14.27
CA LYS A 194 -21.18 5.82 -14.47
C LYS A 194 -20.13 6.02 -13.38
N SER A 195 -19.62 4.91 -12.84
CA SER A 195 -18.49 4.97 -11.91
C SER A 195 -17.21 5.36 -12.66
N ILE A 196 -16.52 6.39 -12.18
CA ILE A 196 -15.27 6.91 -12.77
C ILE A 196 -14.04 6.75 -11.87
N ALA A 197 -14.24 6.57 -10.58
CA ALA A 197 -13.19 6.18 -9.66
C ALA A 197 -13.77 5.39 -8.50
N TYR A 198 -12.98 4.49 -7.93
CA TYR A 198 -13.36 3.71 -6.75
C TYR A 198 -12.22 3.58 -5.76
N ALA A 199 -12.58 3.33 -4.51
CA ALA A 199 -11.68 2.93 -3.44
C ALA A 199 -12.33 1.85 -2.58
N PHE A 200 -11.71 0.69 -2.50
CA PHE A 200 -12.06 -0.36 -1.57
C PHE A 200 -11.18 -0.27 -0.34
N CYS A 201 -11.79 -0.24 0.82
CA CYS A 201 -11.11 -0.11 2.10
C CYS A 201 -11.39 -1.32 2.99
N ARG A 202 -10.36 -1.79 3.70
CA ARG A 202 -10.50 -2.75 4.79
C ARG A 202 -10.34 -2.07 6.13
N ILE A 203 -11.09 -2.56 7.11
CA ILE A 203 -11.13 -2.00 8.45
C ILE A 203 -10.60 -3.06 9.42
N ASP A 204 -9.60 -2.67 10.21
CA ASP A 204 -9.06 -3.49 11.28
C ASP A 204 -8.96 -2.60 12.53
N SER A 205 -9.88 -2.83 13.49
CA SER A 205 -9.98 -2.01 14.69
C SER A 205 -10.16 -0.51 14.36
N GLU A 206 -9.24 0.34 14.74
CA GLU A 206 -9.26 1.79 14.50
C GLU A 206 -8.52 2.22 13.21
N VAL A 207 -8.09 1.25 12.39
CA VAL A 207 -7.36 1.51 11.16
C VAL A 207 -8.21 1.16 9.96
N ILE A 208 -8.39 2.13 9.05
CA ILE A 208 -9.00 1.91 7.74
C ILE A 208 -7.90 1.92 6.67
N THR A 209 -7.78 0.84 5.90
CA THR A 209 -6.74 0.63 4.90
C THR A 209 -7.27 0.85 3.49
N TYR A 210 -6.64 1.76 2.74
CA TYR A 210 -6.90 2.07 1.33
C TYR A 210 -6.32 0.97 0.43
N SER A 211 -7.10 -0.10 0.23
CA SER A 211 -6.61 -1.38 -0.30
C SER A 211 -6.53 -1.43 -1.81
N ASN A 212 -7.67 -1.35 -2.49
CA ASN A 212 -7.74 -1.36 -3.96
C ASN A 212 -8.38 -0.06 -4.44
N ILE A 213 -7.70 0.58 -5.38
CA ILE A 213 -8.13 1.87 -5.91
C ILE A 213 -8.00 1.89 -7.42
N GLY A 214 -8.84 2.64 -8.08
CA GLY A 214 -8.74 2.80 -9.52
C GLY A 214 -9.53 4.01 -10.01
N TYR A 215 -9.22 4.43 -11.22
CA TYR A 215 -9.99 5.45 -11.92
C TYR A 215 -10.00 5.19 -13.41
N ASP A 216 -11.01 5.70 -14.11
CA ASP A 216 -11.13 5.65 -15.56
C ASP A 216 -10.17 6.66 -16.21
N PRO A 217 -9.17 6.22 -17.02
CA PRO A 217 -8.19 7.10 -17.64
C PRO A 217 -8.77 8.20 -18.53
N ARG A 218 -9.98 8.00 -19.05
CA ARG A 218 -10.67 9.01 -19.87
C ARG A 218 -10.92 10.32 -19.11
N PHE A 219 -11.03 10.21 -17.78
CA PHE A 219 -11.23 11.35 -16.86
C PHE A 219 -9.93 11.83 -16.19
N ALA A 220 -8.75 11.35 -16.62
CA ALA A 220 -7.47 11.66 -15.98
C ALA A 220 -7.21 13.17 -15.81
N ARG A 221 -7.65 14.02 -16.74
CA ARG A 221 -7.52 15.49 -16.66
C ARG A 221 -8.20 16.12 -15.45
N TYR A 222 -9.22 15.46 -14.92
CA TYR A 222 -9.96 15.90 -13.73
C TYR A 222 -9.43 15.30 -12.42
N LEU A 223 -8.39 14.45 -12.49
CA LEU A 223 -7.75 13.80 -11.33
C LEU A 223 -8.76 13.10 -10.41
N PRO A 224 -9.66 12.23 -10.92
CA PRO A 224 -10.77 11.68 -10.15
C PRO A 224 -10.31 10.88 -8.92
N GLY A 225 -9.13 10.24 -8.97
CA GLY A 225 -8.55 9.56 -7.81
C GLY A 225 -8.13 10.51 -6.69
N ILE A 226 -7.69 11.73 -7.01
CA ILE A 226 -7.35 12.75 -6.00
C ILE A 226 -8.63 13.39 -5.43
N VAL A 227 -9.62 13.65 -6.29
CA VAL A 227 -10.94 14.12 -5.85
C VAL A 227 -11.59 13.12 -4.91
N LEU A 228 -11.61 11.84 -5.29
CA LEU A 228 -12.15 10.76 -4.46
C LEU A 228 -11.43 10.68 -3.11
N LEU A 229 -10.10 10.68 -3.09
CA LEU A 229 -9.31 10.64 -1.86
C LEU A 229 -9.61 11.85 -0.96
N PHE A 230 -9.75 13.06 -1.54
CA PHE A 230 -10.09 14.27 -0.79
C PHE A 230 -11.46 14.14 -0.09
N LEU A 231 -12.49 13.68 -0.81
CA LEU A 231 -13.84 13.48 -0.28
C LEU A 231 -13.88 12.36 0.80
N ILE A 232 -13.17 11.27 0.57
CA ILE A 232 -13.01 10.21 1.59
C ILE A 232 -12.42 10.78 2.87
N LEU A 233 -11.34 11.55 2.78
CA LEU A 233 -10.70 12.13 3.96
C LEU A 233 -11.64 13.11 4.68
N GLU A 234 -12.36 13.96 3.95
CA GLU A 234 -13.34 14.86 4.54
C GLU A 234 -14.41 14.11 5.33
N GLN A 235 -14.96 13.02 4.76
CA GLN A 235 -15.93 12.15 5.42
C GLN A 235 -15.33 11.43 6.64
N LEU A 236 -14.11 10.88 6.54
CA LEU A 236 -13.48 10.17 7.65
C LEU A 236 -13.17 11.08 8.84
N PHE A 237 -12.69 12.30 8.60
CA PHE A 237 -12.49 13.30 9.64
C PHE A 237 -13.80 13.73 10.29
N ALA A 238 -14.89 13.87 9.53
CA ALA A 238 -16.21 14.18 10.05
C ALA A 238 -16.79 13.05 10.91
N ALA A 239 -16.62 11.81 10.47
CA ALA A 239 -17.14 10.62 11.17
C ALA A 239 -16.42 10.31 12.49
N ARG A 240 -15.15 10.71 12.66
CA ARG A 240 -14.32 10.47 13.85
C ARG A 240 -14.30 9.02 14.37
N ARG A 241 -14.52 8.07 13.45
CA ARG A 241 -14.61 6.65 13.79
C ARG A 241 -13.24 5.96 13.85
N PHE A 242 -12.31 6.42 13.02
CA PHE A 242 -11.00 5.78 12.84
C PHE A 242 -9.89 6.68 13.37
N ARG A 243 -8.83 6.06 13.87
CA ARG A 243 -7.61 6.76 14.29
C ARG A 243 -6.64 6.94 13.15
N LEU A 244 -6.47 5.93 12.28
CA LEU A 244 -5.52 5.97 11.19
C LEU A 244 -6.19 5.63 9.85
N PHE A 245 -5.84 6.38 8.81
CA PHE A 245 -6.10 6.04 7.43
C PHE A 245 -4.80 5.58 6.78
N ASP A 246 -4.71 4.29 6.49
CA ASP A 246 -3.55 3.63 5.95
C ASP A 246 -3.54 3.70 4.43
N LEU A 247 -2.63 4.45 3.86
CA LEU A 247 -2.46 4.59 2.41
C LEU A 247 -1.79 3.37 1.76
N GLY A 248 -1.45 2.37 2.56
CA GLY A 248 -0.82 1.14 2.08
C GLY A 248 0.66 1.30 1.74
N GLN A 249 1.21 0.23 1.17
CA GLN A 249 2.62 0.15 0.77
C GLN A 249 2.91 0.88 -0.55
N GLY A 250 4.18 1.19 -0.76
CA GLY A 250 4.71 1.72 -2.02
C GLY A 250 5.06 3.21 -1.96
N GLY A 251 6.05 3.58 -2.76
CA GLY A 251 6.65 4.93 -2.79
C GLY A 251 5.98 5.92 -3.74
N TRP A 252 4.67 5.82 -3.96
CA TRP A 252 3.96 6.78 -4.81
C TRP A 252 3.97 8.17 -4.21
N ALA A 253 4.33 9.17 -5.02
CA ALA A 253 4.49 10.56 -4.57
C ALA A 253 3.26 11.12 -3.84
N TYR A 254 2.04 10.76 -4.28
CA TYR A 254 0.82 11.22 -3.63
C TYR A 254 0.69 10.69 -2.19
N LYS A 255 1.14 9.45 -1.92
CA LYS A 255 1.10 8.88 -0.56
C LYS A 255 1.96 9.70 0.40
N ALA A 256 3.19 10.00 0.00
CA ALA A 256 4.07 10.85 0.79
C ALA A 256 3.50 12.28 0.97
N LEU A 257 2.83 12.82 -0.07
CA LEU A 257 2.19 14.13 0.00
C LEU A 257 1.04 14.16 1.03
N PHE A 258 0.13 13.17 0.97
CA PHE A 258 -1.05 13.12 1.84
C PHE A 258 -0.75 12.62 3.25
N ALA A 259 0.26 11.79 3.44
CA ALA A 259 0.58 11.17 4.73
C ALA A 259 0.93 12.20 5.81
N THR A 260 0.50 11.94 7.05
CA THR A 260 0.99 12.63 8.25
C THR A 260 2.20 11.93 8.84
N GLY A 261 2.37 10.64 8.52
CA GLY A 261 3.50 9.84 8.97
C GLY A 261 3.75 8.60 8.10
N SER A 262 4.82 7.91 8.42
CA SER A 262 5.15 6.63 7.79
C SER A 262 5.86 5.71 8.77
N VAL A 263 5.70 4.41 8.58
CA VAL A 263 6.47 3.38 9.29
C VAL A 263 7.28 2.56 8.29
N ASP A 264 8.51 2.24 8.66
CA ASP A 264 9.29 1.26 7.93
C ASP A 264 8.83 -0.14 8.32
N TYR A 265 8.76 -1.04 7.34
CA TYR A 265 8.42 -2.43 7.57
C TYR A 265 9.20 -3.35 6.66
N VAL A 266 9.28 -4.62 7.07
CA VAL A 266 9.99 -5.67 6.35
C VAL A 266 9.10 -6.90 6.16
N LYS A 267 9.35 -7.63 5.08
CA LYS A 267 9.00 -9.05 5.00
C LYS A 267 10.16 -9.83 5.58
N MET A 268 9.91 -10.60 6.62
CA MET A 268 10.91 -11.42 7.27
C MET A 268 10.54 -12.89 7.17
N ILE A 269 11.48 -13.72 6.75
CA ILE A 269 11.29 -15.16 6.61
C ILE A 269 12.36 -15.88 7.45
N TRP A 270 11.92 -16.80 8.28
CA TRP A 270 12.79 -17.75 8.96
C TRP A 270 12.71 -19.09 8.29
N PHE A 271 13.79 -19.48 7.63
CA PHE A 271 13.93 -20.79 7.00
C PHE A 271 14.62 -21.75 7.96
N PRO A 272 14.10 -22.98 8.15
CA PRO A 272 14.87 -24.07 8.76
C PRO A 272 16.20 -24.27 8.01
N ILE A 273 17.28 -24.56 8.72
CA ILE A 273 18.58 -24.81 8.10
C ILE A 273 18.52 -26.18 7.41
N THR A 274 18.42 -26.18 6.10
CA THR A 274 18.51 -27.33 5.20
C THR A 274 19.27 -26.92 3.94
N ILE A 275 19.91 -27.88 3.28
CA ILE A 275 20.67 -27.60 2.04
C ILE A 275 19.82 -26.89 1.00
N PRO A 276 18.55 -27.30 0.70
CA PRO A 276 17.71 -26.60 -0.24
C PRO A 276 17.39 -25.15 0.19
N ASN A 277 17.10 -24.92 1.46
CA ASN A 277 16.79 -23.58 1.95
C ASN A 277 18.02 -22.66 1.92
N ILE A 278 19.20 -23.17 2.24
CA ILE A 278 20.45 -22.41 2.12
C ILE A 278 20.66 -22.01 0.66
N GLY A 279 20.56 -22.96 -0.27
CA GLY A 279 20.72 -22.70 -1.71
C GLY A 279 19.70 -21.67 -2.22
N LEU A 280 18.41 -21.81 -1.87
CA LEU A 280 17.34 -20.89 -2.23
C LEU A 280 17.62 -19.46 -1.73
N VAL A 281 17.93 -19.31 -0.46
CA VAL A 281 18.16 -18.00 0.17
C VAL A 281 19.38 -17.31 -0.43
N LEU A 282 20.50 -18.04 -0.59
CA LEU A 282 21.72 -17.50 -1.18
C LEU A 282 21.51 -17.08 -2.63
N ALA A 283 20.89 -17.95 -3.44
CA ALA A 283 20.58 -17.62 -4.85
C ALA A 283 19.71 -16.35 -4.95
N HIS A 284 18.63 -16.24 -4.17
CA HIS A 284 17.77 -15.07 -4.16
C HIS A 284 18.51 -13.82 -3.64
N TYR A 285 19.33 -13.96 -2.61
CA TYR A 285 20.13 -12.85 -2.04
C TYR A 285 21.08 -12.26 -3.09
N PHE A 286 21.83 -13.12 -3.82
CA PHE A 286 22.77 -12.66 -4.84
C PHE A 286 22.08 -12.05 -6.05
N VAL A 287 21.03 -12.68 -6.59
CA VAL A 287 20.26 -12.12 -7.73
C VAL A 287 19.67 -10.74 -7.37
N SER A 288 19.02 -10.64 -6.20
CA SER A 288 18.46 -9.39 -5.74
C SER A 288 19.51 -8.34 -5.38
N GLY A 289 20.69 -8.76 -4.90
CA GLY A 289 21.83 -7.90 -4.57
C GLY A 289 22.48 -7.31 -5.80
N ALA A 290 22.72 -8.09 -6.84
CA ALA A 290 23.32 -7.66 -8.08
C ALA A 290 22.55 -6.51 -8.74
N TRP A 291 21.22 -6.60 -8.77
CA TRP A 291 20.37 -5.52 -9.27
C TRP A 291 20.46 -4.25 -8.43
N ARG A 292 20.39 -4.38 -7.10
CA ARG A 292 20.45 -3.22 -6.18
C ARG A 292 21.74 -2.45 -6.34
N THR A 293 22.86 -3.15 -6.53
CA THR A 293 24.17 -2.54 -6.78
C THR A 293 24.20 -1.86 -8.14
N GLY A 294 23.74 -2.52 -9.20
CA GLY A 294 23.68 -1.94 -10.54
C GLY A 294 22.75 -0.71 -10.63
N ALA A 295 21.61 -0.73 -9.93
CA ALA A 295 20.71 0.41 -9.89
C ALA A 295 21.29 1.60 -9.11
N ARG A 296 22.08 1.37 -8.05
CA ARG A 296 22.83 2.43 -7.35
C ARG A 296 23.89 3.06 -8.26
N VAL A 297 24.67 2.26 -8.96
CA VAL A 297 25.70 2.75 -9.90
C VAL A 297 25.06 3.59 -10.99
N LYS A 298 23.96 3.13 -11.62
CA LYS A 298 23.24 3.92 -12.63
C LYS A 298 22.67 5.24 -12.08
N ARG A 299 22.21 5.27 -10.84
CA ARG A 299 21.70 6.50 -10.20
C ARG A 299 22.81 7.50 -9.95
N VAL A 300 23.96 7.04 -9.45
CA VAL A 300 25.16 7.89 -9.24
C VAL A 300 25.67 8.43 -10.55
N ALA A 301 25.79 7.59 -11.59
CA ALA A 301 26.23 7.99 -12.91
C ALA A 301 25.29 9.03 -13.55
N ARG A 302 23.96 8.88 -13.42
CA ARG A 302 22.98 9.89 -13.87
C ARG A 302 23.11 11.20 -13.10
N SER A 303 23.23 11.15 -11.78
CA SER A 303 23.43 12.34 -10.96
C SER A 303 24.71 13.10 -11.37
N GLN A 304 25.81 12.41 -11.64
CA GLN A 304 27.04 13.04 -12.13
C GLN A 304 26.89 13.61 -13.53
N SER A 305 26.19 12.91 -14.44
CA SER A 305 25.94 13.44 -15.80
C SER A 305 25.04 14.67 -15.79
N ASP A 306 24.06 14.75 -14.91
CA ASP A 306 23.19 15.93 -14.77
C ASP A 306 23.93 17.12 -14.16
N VAL A 307 24.85 16.89 -13.23
CA VAL A 307 25.76 17.91 -12.69
C VAL A 307 26.68 18.44 -13.79
N VAL A 308 27.31 17.56 -14.61
CA VAL A 308 28.19 17.95 -15.71
C VAL A 308 27.43 18.72 -16.79
N ARG A 309 26.20 18.29 -17.15
CA ARG A 309 25.32 19.02 -18.09
C ARG A 309 24.90 20.37 -17.53
N GLY A 310 24.61 20.49 -16.25
CA GLY A 310 24.30 21.74 -15.57
C GLY A 310 25.50 22.71 -15.54
N TRP A 311 26.74 22.20 -15.46
CA TRP A 311 27.97 22.98 -15.56
C TRP A 311 28.23 23.47 -16.99
N ALA A 312 28.07 22.61 -18.01
CA ALA A 312 28.21 22.97 -19.40
C ALA A 312 27.20 24.04 -19.85
N ALA A 313 25.93 23.90 -19.42
CA ALA A 313 24.88 24.87 -19.73
C ALA A 313 25.08 26.23 -19.04
N ARG A 314 25.76 26.29 -17.89
CA ARG A 314 26.14 27.56 -17.22
C ARG A 314 27.33 28.23 -17.92
N ARG A 315 28.32 27.50 -18.42
CA ARG A 315 29.42 28.07 -19.17
C ARG A 315 29.02 28.74 -20.49
N LEU A 316 28.00 28.17 -21.16
CA LEU A 316 27.46 28.73 -22.41
C LEU A 316 26.62 30.01 -22.22
N ARG A 317 26.15 30.32 -20.98
CA ARG A 317 25.42 31.56 -20.68
C ARG A 317 26.28 32.70 -20.17
N CYS A 318 27.56 32.47 -19.91
CA CYS A 318 28.51 33.51 -19.48
C CYS A 318 29.43 34.00 -20.62
N SER A 319 29.18 33.61 -21.88
CA SER A 319 29.96 34.02 -23.06
C SER A 319 29.12 34.81 -24.09
N HIS A 320 28.09 35.51 -23.62
CA HIS A 320 27.37 36.53 -24.39
C HIS A 320 27.19 37.80 -23.55
#